data_52b06e29eddcfb1700932c404c812ba8
#
_entry.id   52b06e29eddcfb1700932c404c812ba8
#
_cell.length_a   1.000
_cell.length_b   1.000
_cell.length_c   1.000
_cell.angle_alpha   90.00
_cell.angle_beta   90.00
_cell.angle_gamma   90.00
#
_symmetry.space_group_name_H-M   'P 1'
#
loop_
_entity.id
_entity.type
_entity.pdbx_description
1 polymer ?
#
loop_
_entity_poly.entity_id
_entity_poly.type
_entity_poly.pdbx_seq_one_letter_code
_entity_poly.pdbx_strand_id
1 'polypeptide(L)'
;MGQITRLTEMQMKFAHEIVSNEGRKNGTECAISAGYAQDSAGVRAAELQNPKRFPLVVKYIGELREEYQKKYAVTFERHIAELGKLRMEALKKGA
;
A
#
# COMPACT_ATOMS: atom_id res chain seq x y z
N MET A 1 17.23 -3.08 -25.01
CA MET A 1 16.78 -3.12 -24.58
C MET A 1 16.65 -2.46 -23.64
N GLY A 2 16.91 -1.81 -23.38
CA GLY A 2 16.75 -0.98 -22.45
C GLY A 2 15.52 -1.09 -21.72
N GLN A 3 14.88 -2.07 -21.88
CA GLN A 3 13.78 -2.15 -21.28
C GLN A 3 13.92 -2.43 -19.93
N ILE A 4 13.39 -1.73 -19.05
CA ILE A 4 13.41 -1.92 -17.70
C ILE A 4 12.41 -2.94 -17.41
N THR A 5 12.82 -4.16 -17.29
CA THR A 5 11.94 -5.24 -16.97
C THR A 5 12.00 -5.56 -15.48
N ARG A 6 12.88 -4.90 -14.75
CA ARG A 6 13.01 -5.13 -13.33
C ARG A 6 12.95 -3.85 -12.54
N LEU A 7 12.39 -3.93 -11.38
CA LEU A 7 12.37 -2.81 -10.47
C LEU A 7 13.66 -2.82 -9.66
N THR A 8 14.12 -1.65 -9.27
CA THR A 8 15.28 -1.56 -8.38
C THR A 8 14.81 -1.87 -6.96
N GLU A 9 15.75 -2.17 -6.07
CA GLU A 9 15.42 -2.41 -4.69
C GLU A 9 14.75 -1.21 -4.05
N MET A 10 15.23 -0.01 -4.34
CA MET A 10 14.64 1.20 -3.80
C MET A 10 13.21 1.40 -4.30
N GLN A 11 12.97 1.08 -5.56
CA GLN A 11 11.63 1.19 -6.12
C GLN A 11 10.68 0.19 -5.46
N MET A 12 11.15 -1.03 -5.23
CA MET A 12 10.34 -2.04 -4.54
C MET A 12 10.07 -1.64 -3.10
N LYS A 13 11.07 -1.11 -2.42
CA LYS A 13 10.90 -0.64 -1.05
C LYS A 13 9.89 0.50 -0.99
N PHE A 14 9.98 1.42 -1.96
CA PHE A 14 9.03 2.52 -2.03
C PHE A 14 7.61 1.99 -2.20
N ALA A 15 7.42 1.03 -3.10
CA ALA A 15 6.10 0.46 -3.34
C ALA A 15 5.54 -0.20 -2.08
N HIS A 16 6.37 -0.97 -1.38
CA HIS A 16 5.96 -1.60 -0.13
C HIS A 16 5.62 -0.56 0.95
N GLU A 17 6.40 0.50 1.04
CA GLU A 17 6.14 1.56 2.00
C GLU A 17 4.82 2.26 1.71
N ILE A 18 4.57 2.55 0.44
CA ILE A 18 3.33 3.22 0.03
C ILE A 18 2.11 2.36 0.41
N VAL A 19 2.15 1.09 0.07
CA VAL A 19 1.01 0.20 0.31
C VAL A 19 0.83 -0.11 1.79
N SER A 20 1.92 -0.39 2.49
CA SER A 20 1.87 -0.74 3.91
C SER A 20 1.47 0.41 4.80
N ASN A 21 1.77 1.63 4.38
CA ASN A 21 1.51 2.80 5.20
C ASN A 21 0.46 3.76 4.63
N GLU A 22 -0.45 3.24 3.82
CA GLU A 22 -1.50 4.08 3.28
C GLU A 22 -2.30 4.68 4.42
N GLY A 23 -2.46 5.98 4.37
CA GLY A 23 -3.16 6.70 5.43
C GLY A 23 -2.30 7.05 6.64
N ARG A 24 -1.05 6.56 6.68
CA ARG A 24 -0.16 6.87 7.80
C ARG A 24 1.02 7.74 7.40
N LYS A 25 1.60 7.44 6.23
CA LYS A 25 2.73 8.19 5.72
C LYS A 25 2.40 8.74 4.36
N ASN A 26 2.92 9.89 4.04
CA ASN A 26 2.74 10.45 2.70
C ASN A 26 3.83 9.90 1.78
N GLY A 27 3.76 10.19 0.49
CA GLY A 27 4.71 9.68 -0.49
C GLY A 27 6.15 10.10 -0.20
N THR A 28 6.35 11.32 0.27
CA THR A 28 7.68 11.82 0.60
C THR A 28 8.31 10.99 1.72
N GLU A 29 7.55 10.70 2.76
CA GLU A 29 8.04 9.90 3.87
C GLU A 29 8.35 8.48 3.41
N CYS A 30 7.51 7.92 2.55
CA CYS A 30 7.75 6.59 2.00
C CYS A 30 9.02 6.54 1.16
N ALA A 31 9.29 7.58 0.39
CA ALA A 31 10.49 7.67 -0.42
C ALA A 31 11.73 7.74 0.47
N ILE A 32 11.68 8.52 1.52
CA ILE A 32 12.80 8.62 2.47
C ILE A 32 13.04 7.26 3.12
N SER A 33 11.98 6.58 3.54
CA SER A 33 12.10 5.26 4.15
C SER A 33 12.68 4.24 3.18
N ALA A 34 12.43 4.42 1.89
CA ALA A 34 12.97 3.52 0.87
C ALA A 34 14.44 3.78 0.54
N GLY A 35 14.98 4.89 1.01
CA GLY A 35 16.38 5.22 0.79
C GLY A 35 16.64 6.39 -0.15
N TYR A 36 15.60 7.06 -0.63
CA TYR A 36 15.78 8.22 -1.49
C TYR A 36 16.22 9.43 -0.66
N ALA A 37 17.00 10.31 -1.29
CA ALA A 37 17.50 11.48 -0.62
C ALA A 37 16.36 12.38 -0.16
N GLN A 38 16.49 12.91 1.03
CA GLN A 38 15.47 13.74 1.64
C GLN A 38 15.13 14.97 0.77
N ASP A 39 16.15 15.57 0.16
CA ASP A 39 15.96 16.75 -0.66
C ASP A 39 15.10 16.51 -1.89
N SER A 40 15.15 15.31 -2.44
CA SER A 40 14.40 15.00 -3.65
C SER A 40 13.27 14.00 -3.42
N ALA A 41 13.05 13.62 -2.18
CA ALA A 41 12.06 12.57 -1.87
C ALA A 41 10.66 12.92 -2.36
N GLY A 42 10.23 14.16 -2.20
CA GLY A 42 8.91 14.59 -2.66
C GLY A 42 8.75 14.48 -4.16
N VAL A 43 9.76 14.93 -4.90
CA VAL A 43 9.76 14.86 -6.36
C VAL A 43 9.80 13.41 -6.81
N ARG A 44 10.66 12.61 -6.18
CA ARG A 44 10.78 11.19 -6.53
C ARG A 44 9.49 10.43 -6.25
N ALA A 45 8.85 10.74 -5.13
CA ALA A 45 7.58 10.09 -4.79
C ALA A 45 6.52 10.38 -5.85
N ALA A 46 6.43 11.61 -6.31
CA ALA A 46 5.49 12.00 -7.34
C ALA A 46 5.82 11.31 -8.66
N GLU A 47 7.09 11.27 -9.03
CA GLU A 47 7.52 10.64 -10.25
C GLU A 47 7.27 9.14 -10.26
N LEU A 48 7.58 8.48 -9.15
CA LEU A 48 7.43 7.03 -9.05
C LEU A 48 5.98 6.58 -9.12
N GLN A 49 5.06 7.46 -8.78
CA GLN A 49 3.65 7.16 -8.86
C GLN A 49 3.03 7.58 -10.19
N ASN A 50 3.83 8.13 -11.09
CA ASN A 50 3.35 8.56 -12.40
C ASN A 50 3.47 7.39 -13.38
N PRO A 51 2.35 6.85 -13.88
CA PRO A 51 2.39 5.69 -14.78
C PRO A 51 3.04 5.98 -16.12
N LYS A 52 3.17 7.25 -16.48
CA LYS A 52 3.83 7.63 -17.72
C LYS A 52 5.33 7.54 -17.60
N ARG A 53 5.85 7.76 -16.40
CA ARG A 53 7.30 7.74 -16.18
C ARG A 53 7.78 6.41 -15.63
N PHE A 54 7.03 5.83 -14.71
CA PHE A 54 7.41 4.59 -14.05
C PHE A 54 6.28 3.59 -14.06
N PRO A 55 5.91 3.08 -15.24
CA PRO A 55 4.77 2.16 -15.32
C PRO A 55 4.97 0.86 -14.52
N LEU A 56 6.21 0.38 -14.41
CA LEU A 56 6.48 -0.84 -13.64
C LEU A 56 6.28 -0.63 -12.15
N VAL A 57 6.66 0.55 -11.66
CA VAL A 57 6.46 0.87 -10.24
C VAL A 57 4.97 0.97 -9.93
N VAL A 58 4.23 1.66 -10.79
CA VAL A 58 2.79 1.83 -10.61
C VAL A 58 2.07 0.48 -10.66
N LYS A 59 2.48 -0.37 -11.59
CA LYS A 59 1.92 -1.71 -11.71
C LYS A 59 2.21 -2.53 -10.46
N TYR A 60 3.43 -2.46 -9.96
CA TYR A 60 3.85 -3.18 -8.76
C TYR A 60 3.07 -2.71 -7.53
N ILE A 61 2.89 -1.40 -7.41
CA ILE A 61 2.09 -0.83 -6.32
C ILE A 61 0.67 -1.40 -6.39
N GLY A 62 0.09 -1.45 -7.59
CA GLY A 62 -1.25 -2.00 -7.79
C GLY A 62 -1.33 -3.47 -7.38
N GLU A 63 -0.33 -4.25 -7.75
CA GLU A 63 -0.27 -5.68 -7.40
C GLU A 63 -0.14 -5.87 -5.90
N LEU A 64 0.72 -5.08 -5.25
CA LEU A 64 0.87 -5.15 -3.81
C LEU A 64 -0.41 -4.74 -3.10
N ARG A 65 -1.06 -3.72 -3.62
CA ARG A 65 -2.31 -3.24 -3.04
C ARG A 65 -3.38 -4.34 -3.09
N GLU A 66 -3.44 -5.06 -4.20
CA GLU A 66 -4.36 -6.17 -4.33
C GLU A 66 -4.02 -7.29 -3.36
N GLU A 67 -2.75 -7.61 -3.21
CA GLU A 67 -2.32 -8.64 -2.28
C GLU A 67 -2.66 -8.27 -0.85
N TYR A 68 -2.42 -7.02 -0.48
CA TYR A 68 -2.74 -6.57 0.86
C TYR A 68 -4.24 -6.55 1.09
N GLN A 69 -5.00 -6.15 0.09
CA GLN A 69 -6.46 -6.14 0.21
C GLN A 69 -7.00 -7.54 0.42
N LYS A 70 -6.49 -8.51 -0.32
CA LYS A 70 -6.92 -9.90 -0.15
C LYS A 70 -6.57 -10.42 1.24
N LYS A 71 -5.36 -10.12 1.68
CA LYS A 71 -4.89 -10.54 2.98
C LYS A 71 -5.73 -9.94 4.10
N TYR A 72 -5.94 -8.63 4.02
CA TYR A 72 -6.73 -7.94 5.03
C TYR A 72 -8.21 -8.25 4.92
N ALA A 73 -8.71 -8.51 3.73
CA ALA A 73 -10.12 -8.87 3.56
C ALA A 73 -10.43 -10.19 4.27
N VAL A 74 -9.56 -11.18 4.13
CA VAL A 74 -9.77 -12.45 4.82
C VAL A 74 -9.76 -12.25 6.34
N THR A 75 -8.77 -11.50 6.84
CA THR A 75 -8.65 -11.23 8.25
C THR A 75 -9.83 -10.38 8.75
N PHE A 76 -10.20 -9.39 7.94
CA PHE A 76 -11.27 -8.48 8.28
C PHE A 76 -12.61 -9.19 8.29
N GLU A 77 -12.86 -10.08 7.35
CA GLU A 77 -14.09 -10.84 7.31
C GLU A 77 -14.22 -11.72 8.54
N ARG A 78 -13.14 -12.37 8.92
CA ARG A 78 -13.15 -13.22 10.11
C ARG A 78 -13.43 -12.38 11.35
N HIS A 79 -12.78 -11.23 11.46
CA HIS A 79 -12.92 -10.34 12.58
C HIS A 79 -14.34 -9.74 12.63
N ILE A 80 -14.86 -9.35 11.50
CA ILE A 80 -16.19 -8.81 11.40
C ILE A 80 -17.24 -9.86 11.72
N ALA A 81 -17.04 -11.09 11.31
CA ALA A 81 -17.96 -12.17 11.62
C ALA A 81 -18.11 -12.34 13.15
N GLU A 82 -16.99 -12.30 13.86
CA GLU A 82 -17.03 -12.39 15.31
C GLU A 82 -17.67 -11.18 15.95
N LEU A 83 -17.30 -10.00 15.54
CA LEU A 83 -17.86 -8.78 16.06
C LEU A 83 -19.34 -8.64 15.68
N GLY A 84 -19.67 -9.04 14.47
CA GLY A 84 -21.03 -9.00 13.97
C GLY A 84 -21.95 -9.88 14.80
N LYS A 85 -21.44 -11.04 15.16
CA LYS A 85 -22.18 -11.98 15.98
C LYS A 85 -22.44 -11.39 17.35
N LEU A 86 -21.42 -10.82 17.96
CA LEU A 86 -21.57 -10.19 19.27
C LEU A 86 -22.49 -8.99 19.19
N ARG A 87 -22.38 -8.21 18.14
CA ARG A 87 -23.20 -7.03 17.97
C ARG A 87 -24.66 -7.40 17.77
N MET A 88 -24.93 -8.46 17.04
CA MET A 88 -26.29 -8.91 16.82
C MET A 88 -26.90 -9.40 18.12
N GLU A 89 -26.12 -10.08 18.94
CA GLU A 89 -26.62 -10.52 20.23
C GLU A 89 -26.91 -9.32 21.13
N ALA A 90 -26.04 -8.34 21.11
CA ALA A 90 -26.25 -7.13 21.90
C ALA A 90 -27.49 -6.38 21.44
N LEU A 91 -27.71 -6.31 20.11
CA LEU A 91 -28.88 -5.65 19.59
C LEU A 91 -30.15 -6.39 19.96
N LYS A 92 -30.12 -7.70 19.92
CA LYS A 92 -31.25 -8.51 20.30
C LYS A 92 -31.60 -8.29 21.76
N LYS A 93 -30.59 -8.23 22.60
CA LYS A 93 -30.80 -8.02 24.01
C LYS A 93 -31.22 -6.60 24.29
N GLY A 94 -30.76 -5.68 23.48
CA GLY A 94 -31.04 -4.28 23.63
C GLY A 94 -32.37 -3.87 23.03
N ALA A 95 -32.91 -4.71 22.22
CA ALA A 95 -34.20 -4.45 21.64
C ALA A 95 -35.30 -4.97 22.57
#